data_06958e29f7728daf39699220edd0e40f
#
_entry.id   06958e29f7728daf39699220edd0e40f
#
_cell.length_a   1.000
_cell.length_b   1.000
_cell.length_c   1.000
_cell.angle_alpha   90.00
_cell.angle_beta   90.00
_cell.angle_gamma   90.00
#
_symmetry.space_group_name_H-M   'P 1'
#
loop_
_entity.id
_entity.type
_entity.pdbx_description
1 polymer ?
#
loop_
_entity_poly.entity_id
_entity_poly.type
_entity_poly.pdbx_seq_one_letter_code
_entity_poly.pdbx_strand_id
1 'polypeptide(L)'
;MIAERLKKIINDSGLPLGQFARKAGVSKNTLINYRDGVTSPAAEFLEFLCREFSIDPGWLLLGKGPDGTGVSADGLDEEEKPDYIFIPLLESRVTAGPEGELLYGEISDRYPFRKWWIEKLVGTSAERQKDLFLIRVRGDSMSPTINQGEMAMVDMGEAERIEVLTGRIYLVILPDGTVAIKRLVLGGNENGLMLACLSDNTADYRPFEFALDPEKSLKSYVLGRVRWVGKEFD
;
A
#
# COMPACT_ATOMS: atom_id res chain seq x y z
N MET A 1 -19.87 -21.69 -21.86
CA MET A 1 -19.11 -22.32 -22.96
C MET A 1 -18.52 -21.25 -23.87
N ILE A 2 -17.46 -21.55 -24.67
CA ILE A 2 -16.85 -20.57 -25.60
C ILE A 2 -17.87 -19.95 -26.54
N ALA A 3 -18.83 -20.74 -27.06
CA ALA A 3 -19.87 -20.27 -27.95
C ALA A 3 -20.72 -19.13 -27.36
N GLU A 4 -21.08 -19.19 -26.08
CA GLU A 4 -21.85 -18.12 -25.41
C GLU A 4 -21.06 -16.83 -25.30
N ARG A 5 -19.76 -16.96 -24.97
CA ARG A 5 -18.86 -15.80 -24.90
C ARG A 5 -18.64 -15.18 -26.27
N LEU A 6 -18.54 -16.01 -27.30
CA LEU A 6 -18.46 -15.56 -28.69
C LEU A 6 -19.72 -14.82 -29.15
N LYS A 7 -20.90 -15.28 -28.77
CA LYS A 7 -22.19 -14.55 -29.02
C LYS A 7 -22.13 -13.15 -28.39
N LYS A 8 -21.66 -13.06 -27.14
CA LYS A 8 -21.50 -11.78 -26.44
C LYS A 8 -20.57 -10.85 -27.21
N ILE A 9 -19.36 -11.31 -27.56
CA ILE A 9 -18.37 -10.52 -28.30
C ILE A 9 -18.93 -9.99 -29.62
N ILE A 10 -19.61 -10.84 -30.40
CA ILE A 10 -20.21 -10.46 -31.69
C ILE A 10 -21.27 -9.38 -31.48
N ASN A 11 -22.13 -9.51 -30.48
CA ASN A 11 -23.17 -8.53 -30.17
C ASN A 11 -22.57 -7.20 -29.70
N ASP A 12 -21.62 -7.26 -28.78
CA ASP A 12 -20.98 -6.06 -28.20
C ASP A 12 -20.12 -5.31 -29.22
N SER A 13 -19.62 -5.98 -30.27
CA SER A 13 -18.89 -5.36 -31.36
C SER A 13 -19.68 -4.36 -32.19
N GLY A 14 -21.02 -4.45 -32.15
CA GLY A 14 -21.92 -3.63 -32.98
C GLY A 14 -21.79 -3.88 -34.49
N LEU A 15 -20.96 -4.83 -34.92
CA LEU A 15 -20.71 -5.10 -36.33
C LEU A 15 -21.75 -6.08 -36.90
N PRO A 16 -22.25 -5.84 -38.13
CA PRO A 16 -23.02 -6.85 -38.84
C PRO A 16 -22.21 -8.13 -39.02
N LEU A 17 -22.86 -9.29 -38.86
CA LEU A 17 -22.20 -10.61 -38.83
C LEU A 17 -21.27 -10.87 -40.02
N GLY A 18 -21.63 -10.40 -41.23
CA GLY A 18 -20.81 -10.54 -42.41
C GLY A 18 -19.53 -9.65 -42.40
N GLN A 19 -19.61 -8.48 -41.74
CA GLN A 19 -18.45 -7.60 -41.57
C GLN A 19 -17.51 -8.15 -40.50
N PHE A 20 -18.07 -8.67 -39.42
CA PHE A 20 -17.30 -9.34 -38.37
C PHE A 20 -16.54 -10.54 -38.94
N ALA A 21 -17.21 -11.43 -39.69
CA ALA A 21 -16.57 -12.58 -40.33
C ALA A 21 -15.42 -12.20 -41.26
N ARG A 22 -15.63 -11.16 -42.09
CA ARG A 22 -14.59 -10.64 -43.00
C ARG A 22 -13.38 -10.09 -42.24
N LYS A 23 -13.65 -9.33 -41.16
CA LYS A 23 -12.59 -8.77 -40.31
C LYS A 23 -11.79 -9.87 -39.60
N ALA A 24 -12.47 -10.94 -39.21
CA ALA A 24 -11.88 -12.10 -38.55
C ALA A 24 -11.25 -13.12 -39.53
N GLY A 25 -11.24 -12.86 -40.83
CA GLY A 25 -10.65 -13.74 -41.82
C GLY A 25 -11.38 -15.08 -42.03
N VAL A 26 -12.64 -15.17 -41.62
CA VAL A 26 -13.44 -16.41 -41.72
C VAL A 26 -14.67 -16.21 -42.59
N SER A 27 -15.25 -17.31 -43.12
CA SER A 27 -16.53 -17.24 -43.82
C SER A 27 -17.68 -16.95 -42.85
N LYS A 28 -18.76 -16.33 -43.34
CA LYS A 28 -19.96 -16.07 -42.51
C LYS A 28 -20.53 -17.38 -41.93
N ASN A 29 -20.49 -18.47 -42.69
CA ASN A 29 -20.96 -19.78 -42.22
C ASN A 29 -20.03 -20.37 -41.13
N THR A 30 -18.74 -20.22 -41.27
CA THR A 30 -17.77 -20.62 -40.24
C THR A 30 -18.01 -19.85 -38.95
N LEU A 31 -18.23 -18.53 -39.03
CA LEU A 31 -18.54 -17.71 -37.85
C LEU A 31 -19.84 -18.15 -37.18
N ILE A 32 -20.90 -18.48 -37.97
CA ILE A 32 -22.17 -19.00 -37.43
C ILE A 32 -21.91 -20.32 -36.70
N ASN A 33 -21.17 -21.24 -37.29
CA ASN A 33 -20.86 -22.54 -36.67
C ASN A 33 -20.09 -22.38 -35.34
N TYR A 34 -19.13 -21.44 -35.28
CA TYR A 34 -18.42 -21.10 -34.06
C TYR A 34 -19.34 -20.50 -33.01
N ARG A 35 -20.17 -19.52 -33.42
CA ARG A 35 -21.15 -18.84 -32.55
C ARG A 35 -22.16 -19.82 -31.95
N ASP A 36 -22.66 -20.74 -32.76
CA ASP A 36 -23.71 -21.68 -32.34
C ASP A 36 -23.14 -22.97 -31.72
N GLY A 37 -21.80 -23.07 -31.60
CA GLY A 37 -21.15 -24.20 -30.97
C GLY A 37 -21.13 -25.48 -31.79
N VAL A 38 -21.42 -25.39 -33.11
CA VAL A 38 -21.42 -26.54 -34.03
C VAL A 38 -20.00 -27.05 -34.29
N THR A 39 -19.04 -26.11 -34.36
CA THR A 39 -17.60 -26.41 -34.46
C THR A 39 -16.82 -25.58 -33.48
N SER A 40 -15.68 -26.09 -33.01
CA SER A 40 -14.77 -25.36 -32.16
C SER A 40 -14.02 -24.29 -32.97
N PRO A 41 -13.89 -23.06 -32.45
CA PRO A 41 -13.08 -22.03 -33.08
C PRO A 41 -11.61 -22.42 -33.21
N ALA A 42 -11.01 -22.07 -34.36
CA ALA A 42 -9.57 -22.27 -34.58
C ALA A 42 -8.76 -21.31 -33.69
N ALA A 43 -7.52 -21.68 -33.38
CA ALA A 43 -6.63 -20.89 -32.51
C ALA A 43 -6.40 -19.48 -33.05
N GLU A 44 -6.19 -19.35 -34.37
CA GLU A 44 -5.96 -18.07 -35.06
C GLU A 44 -7.17 -17.13 -34.91
N PHE A 45 -8.38 -17.70 -34.94
CA PHE A 45 -9.61 -16.93 -34.72
C PHE A 45 -9.74 -16.44 -33.28
N LEU A 46 -9.37 -17.27 -32.30
CA LEU A 46 -9.35 -16.88 -30.89
C LEU A 46 -8.30 -15.81 -30.61
N GLU A 47 -7.12 -15.95 -31.21
CA GLU A 47 -6.04 -14.94 -31.14
C GLU A 47 -6.48 -13.60 -31.73
N PHE A 48 -7.15 -13.61 -32.88
CA PHE A 48 -7.75 -12.41 -33.49
C PHE A 48 -8.70 -11.70 -32.52
N LEU A 49 -9.59 -12.46 -31.85
CA LEU A 49 -10.53 -11.89 -30.89
C LEU A 49 -9.82 -11.20 -29.72
N CYS A 50 -8.80 -11.84 -29.17
CA CYS A 50 -8.03 -11.30 -28.06
C CYS A 50 -7.33 -9.98 -28.46
N ARG A 51 -6.74 -9.92 -29.64
CA ARG A 51 -6.00 -8.73 -30.12
C ARG A 51 -6.92 -7.60 -30.56
N GLU A 52 -7.92 -7.90 -31.38
CA GLU A 52 -8.77 -6.90 -32.02
C GLU A 52 -9.78 -6.26 -31.06
N PHE A 53 -10.30 -7.02 -30.13
CA PHE A 53 -11.32 -6.59 -29.18
C PHE A 53 -10.79 -6.48 -27.76
N SER A 54 -9.46 -6.62 -27.55
CA SER A 54 -8.83 -6.57 -26.22
C SER A 54 -9.46 -7.55 -25.22
N ILE A 55 -9.85 -8.75 -25.69
CA ILE A 55 -10.48 -9.76 -24.86
C ILE A 55 -9.42 -10.55 -24.09
N ASP A 56 -9.65 -10.73 -22.80
CA ASP A 56 -8.79 -11.57 -21.97
C ASP A 56 -8.85 -13.06 -22.40
N PRO A 57 -7.70 -13.71 -22.70
CA PRO A 57 -7.69 -15.11 -23.12
C PRO A 57 -8.25 -16.06 -22.06
N GLY A 58 -8.01 -15.77 -20.78
CA GLY A 58 -8.51 -16.56 -19.66
C GLY A 58 -10.03 -16.53 -19.60
N TRP A 59 -10.63 -15.35 -19.80
CA TRP A 59 -12.08 -15.24 -19.92
C TRP A 59 -12.61 -15.94 -21.17
N LEU A 60 -11.99 -15.71 -22.32
CA LEU A 60 -12.48 -16.31 -23.57
C LEU A 60 -12.47 -17.84 -23.55
N LEU A 61 -11.41 -18.44 -23.02
CA LEU A 61 -11.20 -19.90 -23.03
C LEU A 61 -11.85 -20.57 -21.80
N LEU A 62 -11.64 -20.00 -20.60
CA LEU A 62 -11.98 -20.63 -19.33
C LEU A 62 -13.21 -20.00 -18.66
N GLY A 63 -13.62 -18.81 -19.10
CA GLY A 63 -14.68 -18.04 -18.45
C GLY A 63 -14.22 -17.35 -17.18
N LYS A 64 -12.90 -17.18 -17.00
CA LYS A 64 -12.28 -16.52 -15.85
C LYS A 64 -11.68 -15.18 -16.30
N GLY A 65 -11.93 -14.10 -15.54
CA GLY A 65 -11.35 -12.78 -15.87
C GLY A 65 -12.38 -11.65 -15.87
N PRO A 66 -11.95 -10.41 -16.15
CA PRO A 66 -12.73 -9.19 -15.88
C PRO A 66 -14.04 -9.04 -16.66
N ASP A 67 -14.25 -9.76 -17.76
CA ASP A 67 -15.49 -9.68 -18.57
C ASP A 67 -16.46 -10.83 -18.32
N GLY A 68 -16.12 -11.72 -17.45
CA GLY A 68 -16.94 -12.90 -17.15
C GLY A 68 -17.53 -12.83 -15.76
N THR A 69 -18.80 -13.18 -15.64
CA THR A 69 -19.43 -13.54 -14.35
C THR A 69 -18.86 -14.87 -13.82
N GLY A 70 -17.58 -15.13 -14.08
CA GLY A 70 -16.87 -16.31 -13.61
C GLY A 70 -16.10 -16.00 -12.35
N VAL A 71 -16.31 -16.77 -11.33
CA VAL A 71 -15.53 -16.78 -10.08
C VAL A 71 -14.04 -16.75 -10.43
N SER A 72 -13.31 -15.74 -9.96
CA SER A 72 -11.85 -15.72 -10.05
C SER A 72 -11.30 -16.97 -9.36
N ALA A 73 -10.09 -17.40 -9.74
CA ALA A 73 -9.48 -18.63 -9.22
C ALA A 73 -9.42 -18.71 -7.68
N ASP A 74 -9.69 -17.59 -6.99
CA ASP A 74 -9.65 -17.46 -5.54
C ASP A 74 -11.04 -17.44 -4.86
N GLY A 75 -12.14 -17.63 -5.62
CA GLY A 75 -13.49 -17.72 -5.02
C GLY A 75 -14.01 -16.42 -4.38
N LEU A 76 -13.43 -15.27 -4.74
CA LEU A 76 -13.90 -13.97 -4.28
C LEU A 76 -14.81 -13.36 -5.35
N ASP A 77 -16.01 -12.96 -4.96
CA ASP A 77 -16.98 -12.25 -5.81
C ASP A 77 -16.37 -10.94 -6.35
N GLU A 78 -16.70 -10.54 -7.60
CA GLU A 78 -16.22 -9.30 -8.23
C GLU A 78 -16.58 -8.01 -7.47
N GLU A 79 -17.46 -8.09 -6.46
CA GLU A 79 -17.78 -6.95 -5.58
C GLU A 79 -16.68 -6.62 -4.58
N GLU A 80 -15.65 -7.46 -4.44
CA GLU A 80 -14.54 -7.23 -3.52
C GLU A 80 -13.16 -7.39 -4.18
N LYS A 81 -12.86 -6.62 -5.25
CA LYS A 81 -11.44 -6.35 -5.51
C LYS A 81 -10.91 -5.59 -4.30
N PRO A 82 -10.02 -6.22 -3.52
CA PRO A 82 -9.52 -5.55 -2.33
C PRO A 82 -8.85 -4.24 -2.74
N ASP A 83 -9.41 -3.14 -2.25
CA ASP A 83 -8.85 -1.82 -2.46
C ASP A 83 -7.60 -1.71 -1.58
N TYR A 84 -6.43 -1.63 -2.21
CA TYR A 84 -5.14 -1.55 -1.54
C TYR A 84 -4.58 -0.13 -1.59
N ILE A 85 -3.99 0.28 -0.49
CA ILE A 85 -3.13 1.44 -0.40
C ILE A 85 -1.69 0.95 -0.29
N PHE A 86 -0.81 1.44 -1.16
CA PHE A 86 0.60 1.09 -1.18
C PHE A 86 1.40 2.06 -0.31
N ILE A 87 1.91 1.56 0.81
CA ILE A 87 2.71 2.36 1.75
C ILE A 87 4.19 2.21 1.40
N PRO A 88 4.91 3.33 1.16
CA PRO A 88 6.33 3.29 0.80
C PRO A 88 7.20 2.86 1.96
N LEU A 89 8.18 1.99 1.69
CA LEU A 89 9.28 1.65 2.58
C LEU A 89 10.44 2.61 2.31
N LEU A 90 10.87 3.32 3.36
CA LEU A 90 12.05 4.17 3.33
C LEU A 90 13.28 3.35 3.68
N GLU A 91 14.25 3.25 2.75
CA GLU A 91 15.56 2.70 3.06
C GLU A 91 16.46 3.77 3.66
N SER A 92 17.07 3.35 4.74
CA SER A 92 18.21 3.93 5.47
C SER A 92 18.29 5.46 5.69
N ARG A 93 18.45 5.80 6.95
CA ARG A 93 18.75 7.12 7.49
C ARG A 93 17.74 8.19 7.09
N VAL A 94 16.60 8.12 7.73
CA VAL A 94 15.83 9.34 7.96
C VAL A 94 16.81 10.28 8.69
N THR A 95 17.37 11.23 7.97
CA THR A 95 18.16 12.32 8.55
C THR A 95 17.28 13.54 8.57
N ALA A 96 17.31 14.26 9.66
CA ALA A 96 16.63 15.53 9.76
C ALA A 96 17.54 16.64 9.24
N GLY A 97 17.01 17.49 8.38
CA GLY A 97 17.64 18.75 8.04
C GLY A 97 17.60 19.75 9.19
N PRO A 98 18.33 20.90 9.11
CA PRO A 98 18.44 21.89 10.18
C PRO A 98 17.12 22.48 10.68
N GLU A 99 16.09 22.45 9.85
CA GLU A 99 14.75 22.96 10.15
C GLU A 99 13.71 21.86 10.43
N GLY A 100 14.15 20.63 10.67
CA GLY A 100 13.25 19.47 10.86
C GLY A 100 12.63 18.98 9.57
N GLU A 101 13.19 19.38 8.42
CA GLU A 101 12.84 18.82 7.13
C GLU A 101 13.28 17.36 7.08
N LEU A 102 12.34 16.49 6.75
CA LEU A 102 12.64 15.09 6.52
C LEU A 102 13.41 14.98 5.20
N LEU A 103 14.70 14.73 5.29
CA LEU A 103 15.45 14.21 4.15
C LEU A 103 15.07 12.73 4.02
N TYR A 104 14.02 12.48 3.22
CA TYR A 104 13.55 11.12 2.95
C TYR A 104 14.67 10.32 2.31
N GLY A 105 14.95 9.16 2.89
CA GLY A 105 15.71 8.13 2.19
C GLY A 105 15.00 7.74 0.89
N GLU A 106 15.72 7.09 -0.01
CA GLU A 106 15.12 6.56 -1.23
C GLU A 106 14.00 5.57 -0.86
N ILE A 107 12.87 5.64 -1.59
CA ILE A 107 11.81 4.64 -1.48
C ILE A 107 12.34 3.37 -2.14
N SER A 108 12.59 2.34 -1.35
CA SER A 108 13.10 1.06 -1.85
C SER A 108 11.99 0.13 -2.33
N ASP A 109 10.81 0.22 -1.73
CA ASP A 109 9.69 -0.67 -2.03
C ASP A 109 8.37 -0.04 -1.61
N ARG A 110 7.25 -0.69 -1.97
CA ARG A 110 5.89 -0.30 -1.58
C ARG A 110 5.10 -1.53 -1.17
N TYR A 111 4.55 -1.53 0.03
CA TYR A 111 3.80 -2.66 0.59
C TYR A 111 2.30 -2.42 0.52
N PRO A 112 1.51 -3.39 0.01
CA PRO A 112 0.06 -3.28 -0.09
C PRO A 112 -0.61 -3.53 1.26
N PHE A 113 -1.47 -2.61 1.68
CA PHE A 113 -2.34 -2.76 2.83
C PHE A 113 -3.80 -2.58 2.41
N ARG A 114 -4.71 -3.32 3.01
CA ARG A 114 -6.14 -3.14 2.78
C ARG A 114 -6.56 -1.71 3.14
N LYS A 115 -7.25 -1.03 2.25
CA LYS A 115 -7.68 0.36 2.44
C LYS A 115 -8.47 0.56 3.74
N TRP A 116 -9.47 -0.30 4.01
CA TRP A 116 -10.26 -0.22 5.24
C TRP A 116 -9.40 -0.27 6.51
N TRP A 117 -8.29 -1.03 6.46
CA TRP A 117 -7.38 -1.15 7.59
C TRP A 117 -6.56 0.12 7.80
N ILE A 118 -6.07 0.73 6.71
CA ILE A 118 -5.39 2.04 6.76
C ILE A 118 -6.37 3.13 7.23
N GLU A 119 -7.60 3.14 6.71
CA GLU A 119 -8.63 4.08 7.13
C GLU A 119 -8.97 3.97 8.63
N LYS A 120 -8.95 2.77 9.17
CA LYS A 120 -9.09 2.54 10.61
C LYS A 120 -7.94 3.13 11.43
N LEU A 121 -6.72 3.14 10.88
CA LEU A 121 -5.52 3.66 11.57
C LEU A 121 -5.45 5.19 11.55
N VAL A 122 -5.70 5.82 10.40
CA VAL A 122 -5.43 7.25 10.18
C VAL A 122 -6.62 8.03 9.63
N GLY A 123 -7.76 7.39 9.43
CA GLY A 123 -8.97 7.98 8.85
C GLY A 123 -9.01 7.89 7.32
N THR A 124 -10.13 8.36 6.75
CA THR A 124 -10.46 8.22 5.33
C THR A 124 -9.82 9.29 4.43
N SER A 125 -9.15 10.30 5.02
CA SER A 125 -8.51 11.38 4.25
C SER A 125 -7.33 10.85 3.43
N ALA A 126 -7.40 11.00 2.11
CA ALA A 126 -6.32 10.62 1.21
C ALA A 126 -5.00 11.39 1.48
N GLU A 127 -5.10 12.62 1.98
CA GLU A 127 -3.93 13.42 2.36
C GLU A 127 -3.21 12.79 3.55
N ARG A 128 -3.94 12.39 4.60
CA ARG A 128 -3.34 11.71 5.75
C ARG A 128 -2.72 10.35 5.40
N GLN A 129 -3.28 9.65 4.43
CA GLN A 129 -2.76 8.36 3.98
C GLN A 129 -1.41 8.49 3.27
N LYS A 130 -1.13 9.65 2.65
CA LYS A 130 0.17 9.95 2.00
C LYS A 130 1.30 10.16 3.01
N ASP A 131 0.96 10.48 4.25
CA ASP A 131 1.93 10.71 5.32
C ASP A 131 2.36 9.42 6.03
N LEU A 132 1.89 8.26 5.57
CA LEU A 132 2.29 6.96 6.09
C LEU A 132 3.53 6.42 5.39
N PHE A 133 4.49 5.98 6.18
CA PHE A 133 5.73 5.36 5.71
C PHE A 133 6.06 4.12 6.52
N LEU A 134 6.74 3.19 5.88
CA LEU A 134 7.37 2.04 6.54
C LEU A 134 8.85 2.34 6.72
N ILE A 135 9.39 1.89 7.83
CA ILE A 135 10.84 1.91 8.11
C ILE A 135 11.26 0.55 8.68
N ARG A 136 12.49 0.11 8.39
CA ARG A 136 13.09 -1.04 9.08
C ARG A 136 13.70 -0.58 10.39
N VAL A 137 13.32 -1.27 11.46
CA VAL A 137 13.82 -0.98 12.80
C VAL A 137 15.27 -1.43 12.94
N ARG A 138 16.12 -0.53 13.44
CA ARG A 138 17.51 -0.81 13.74
C ARG A 138 17.75 -0.65 15.24
N GLY A 139 18.56 -1.55 15.78
CA GLY A 139 18.82 -1.60 17.22
C GLY A 139 17.65 -2.20 18.01
N ASP A 140 17.86 -2.32 19.31
CA ASP A 140 17.03 -3.10 20.25
C ASP A 140 16.47 -2.24 21.41
N SER A 141 16.60 -0.93 21.32
CA SER A 141 16.20 -0.02 22.41
C SER A 141 14.72 -0.10 22.76
N MET A 142 13.87 -0.60 21.85
CA MET A 142 12.44 -0.78 22.06
C MET A 142 12.02 -2.23 22.28
N SER A 143 12.97 -3.14 22.41
CA SER A 143 12.67 -4.54 22.80
C SER A 143 12.05 -4.61 24.19
N PRO A 144 11.09 -5.54 24.43
CA PRO A 144 10.56 -6.53 23.51
C PRO A 144 9.40 -6.01 22.63
N THR A 145 8.99 -4.76 22.80
CA THR A 145 7.82 -4.18 22.10
C THR A 145 8.05 -4.08 20.60
N ILE A 146 9.24 -3.62 20.21
CA ILE A 146 9.69 -3.51 18.81
C ILE A 146 11.12 -4.03 18.75
N ASN A 147 11.38 -5.01 17.88
CA ASN A 147 12.69 -5.64 17.77
C ASN A 147 13.43 -5.21 16.51
N GLN A 148 14.73 -5.40 16.52
CA GLN A 148 15.57 -5.17 15.35
C GLN A 148 15.08 -6.02 14.16
N GLY A 149 15.06 -5.40 12.96
CA GLY A 149 14.64 -6.05 11.72
C GLY A 149 13.14 -5.97 11.44
N GLU A 150 12.31 -5.71 12.45
CA GLU A 150 10.87 -5.52 12.26
C GLU A 150 10.58 -4.28 11.41
N MET A 151 9.43 -4.26 10.73
CA MET A 151 8.93 -3.09 10.00
C MET A 151 7.99 -2.29 10.89
N ALA A 152 8.23 -0.99 11.02
CA ALA A 152 7.35 -0.07 11.71
C ALA A 152 6.66 0.86 10.70
N MET A 153 5.33 0.99 10.81
CA MET A 153 4.55 1.98 10.09
C MET A 153 4.47 3.26 10.91
N VAL A 154 4.94 4.35 10.34
CA VAL A 154 5.02 5.67 10.98
C VAL A 154 4.06 6.63 10.28
N ASP A 155 3.19 7.27 11.04
CA ASP A 155 2.32 8.37 10.61
C ASP A 155 3.11 9.67 10.82
N MET A 156 3.57 10.27 9.73
CA MET A 156 4.36 11.51 9.70
C MET A 156 3.47 12.74 9.46
N GLY A 157 2.16 12.59 9.56
CA GLY A 157 1.21 13.68 9.40
C GLY A 157 1.42 14.79 10.44
N GLU A 158 1.05 16.00 10.06
CA GLU A 158 1.28 17.19 10.89
C GLU A 158 0.70 17.06 12.29
N ALA A 159 -0.52 16.52 12.44
CA ALA A 159 -1.17 16.35 13.73
C ALA A 159 -0.36 15.47 14.70
N GLU A 160 0.28 14.40 14.20
CA GLU A 160 1.09 13.49 15.01
C GLU A 160 2.45 14.08 15.40
N ARG A 161 2.86 15.17 14.73
CA ARG A 161 4.16 15.85 14.94
C ARG A 161 4.06 17.07 15.85
N ILE A 162 2.88 17.64 16.01
CA ILE A 162 2.65 18.83 16.86
C ILE A 162 2.01 18.50 18.20
N GLU A 163 1.41 17.31 18.33
CA GLU A 163 0.77 16.86 19.57
C GLU A 163 1.32 15.49 19.99
N VAL A 164 2.15 15.47 21.03
CA VAL A 164 2.68 14.24 21.60
C VAL A 164 1.73 13.67 22.63
N LEU A 165 1.15 12.53 22.31
CA LEU A 165 0.36 11.75 23.26
C LEU A 165 1.31 10.97 24.20
N THR A 166 1.30 11.31 25.47
CA THR A 166 2.16 10.71 26.50
C THR A 166 2.12 9.20 26.48
N GLY A 167 3.30 8.57 26.49
CA GLY A 167 3.48 7.14 26.54
C GLY A 167 3.31 6.43 25.20
N ARG A 168 3.05 7.15 24.11
CA ARG A 168 3.02 6.56 22.76
C ARG A 168 4.43 6.53 22.15
N ILE A 169 4.60 5.70 21.14
CA ILE A 169 5.89 5.47 20.47
C ILE A 169 6.00 6.35 19.24
N TYR A 170 7.11 7.02 19.11
CA TYR A 170 7.38 7.98 18.04
C TYR A 170 8.76 7.76 17.43
N LEU A 171 8.89 8.18 16.19
CA LEU A 171 10.17 8.44 15.54
C LEU A 171 10.59 9.87 15.94
N VAL A 172 11.75 10.02 16.57
CA VAL A 172 12.20 11.27 17.19
C VAL A 172 13.61 11.58 16.77
N ILE A 173 13.94 12.88 16.64
CA ILE A 173 15.28 13.39 16.45
C ILE A 173 15.85 13.71 17.85
N LEU A 174 16.97 13.10 18.16
CA LEU A 174 17.68 13.33 19.42
C LEU A 174 18.57 14.58 19.33
N PRO A 175 19.04 15.13 20.47
CA PRO A 175 19.89 16.32 20.48
C PRO A 175 21.20 16.20 19.68
N ASP A 176 21.70 14.97 19.50
CA ASP A 176 22.87 14.67 18.68
C ASP A 176 22.58 14.55 17.18
N GLY A 177 21.31 14.79 16.77
CA GLY A 177 20.85 14.68 15.39
C GLY A 177 20.52 13.25 14.95
N THR A 178 20.68 12.26 15.80
CA THR A 178 20.29 10.88 15.47
C THR A 178 18.77 10.70 15.50
N VAL A 179 18.27 9.83 14.63
CA VAL A 179 16.86 9.47 14.59
C VAL A 179 16.66 8.14 15.32
N ALA A 180 15.72 8.12 16.26
CA ALA A 180 15.43 6.94 17.08
C ALA A 180 13.95 6.72 17.26
N ILE A 181 13.57 5.47 17.54
CA ILE A 181 12.23 5.13 17.99
C ILE A 181 12.24 5.15 19.52
N LYS A 182 11.35 5.95 20.12
CA LYS A 182 11.23 6.09 21.57
C LYS A 182 9.78 6.26 22.00
N ARG A 183 9.51 5.89 23.23
CA ARG A 183 8.26 6.27 23.89
C ARG A 183 8.43 7.67 24.47
N LEU A 184 7.55 8.61 24.09
CA LEU A 184 7.69 10.01 24.45
C LEU A 184 6.74 10.41 25.61
N VAL A 185 7.26 11.29 26.44
CA VAL A 185 6.48 12.03 27.42
C VAL A 185 6.85 13.51 27.29
N LEU A 186 5.86 14.33 26.96
CA LEU A 186 6.00 15.77 26.93
C LEU A 186 5.63 16.31 28.33
N GLY A 187 6.55 17.02 28.92
CA GLY A 187 6.40 17.68 30.22
C GLY A 187 6.86 19.12 30.17
N GLY A 188 6.73 19.82 31.28
CA GLY A 188 7.27 21.17 31.43
C GLY A 188 7.72 21.41 32.86
N ASN A 189 8.69 22.29 33.02
CA ASN A 189 9.17 22.79 34.31
C ASN A 189 9.32 24.32 34.24
N GLU A 190 9.90 24.89 35.27
CA GLU A 190 10.16 26.35 35.36
C GLU A 190 11.06 26.88 34.22
N ASN A 191 11.84 25.98 33.58
CA ASN A 191 12.77 26.31 32.49
C ASN A 191 12.18 26.06 31.08
N GLY A 192 10.93 25.62 30.99
CA GLY A 192 10.24 25.41 29.71
C GLY A 192 9.77 23.97 29.46
N LEU A 193 9.51 23.66 28.19
CA LEU A 193 9.08 22.34 27.76
C LEU A 193 10.22 21.35 27.71
N MET A 194 9.97 20.15 28.19
CA MET A 194 10.92 19.03 28.20
C MET A 194 10.33 17.85 27.45
N LEU A 195 11.15 17.18 26.67
CA LEU A 195 10.80 15.93 26.01
C LEU A 195 11.58 14.76 26.63
N ALA A 196 10.87 13.92 27.36
CA ALA A 196 11.47 12.69 27.89
C ALA A 196 11.32 11.54 26.89
N CYS A 197 12.43 10.85 26.65
CA CYS A 197 12.58 9.73 25.75
C CYS A 197 12.83 8.45 26.56
N LEU A 198 11.89 7.52 26.47
CA LEU A 198 11.96 6.24 27.16
C LEU A 198 12.18 5.12 26.15
N SER A 199 13.03 4.19 26.52
CA SER A 199 13.24 2.92 25.84
C SER A 199 12.46 1.83 26.55
N ASP A 200 11.85 0.92 25.80
CA ASP A 200 11.16 -0.24 26.39
C ASP A 200 12.17 -1.30 26.87
N ASN A 201 13.37 -1.35 26.29
CA ASN A 201 14.51 -2.11 26.81
C ASN A 201 15.19 -1.32 27.94
N THR A 202 14.59 -1.39 29.12
CA THR A 202 15.06 -0.66 30.31
C THR A 202 16.32 -1.25 30.93
N ALA A 203 16.70 -2.47 30.56
CA ALA A 203 17.91 -3.13 31.05
C ALA A 203 19.17 -2.44 30.50
N ASP A 204 19.16 -2.07 29.23
CA ASP A 204 20.34 -1.54 28.54
C ASP A 204 20.26 -0.03 28.29
N TYR A 205 19.03 0.53 28.28
CA TYR A 205 18.78 1.93 27.93
C TYR A 205 18.09 2.70 29.04
N ARG A 206 18.80 3.66 29.61
CA ARG A 206 18.21 4.55 30.63
C ARG A 206 17.33 5.61 29.98
N PRO A 207 16.22 5.99 30.63
CA PRO A 207 15.45 7.17 30.24
C PRO A 207 16.32 8.42 30.28
N PHE A 208 16.08 9.33 29.33
CA PHE A 208 16.68 10.66 29.35
C PHE A 208 15.68 11.69 28.88
N GLU A 209 15.92 12.93 29.21
CA GLU A 209 15.11 14.07 28.82
C GLU A 209 16.00 15.22 28.33
N PHE A 210 15.43 16.07 27.48
CA PHE A 210 16.07 17.28 27.03
C PHE A 210 15.08 18.42 26.88
N ALA A 211 15.59 19.65 27.03
CA ALA A 211 14.79 20.87 26.85
C ALA A 211 14.49 21.09 25.37
N LEU A 212 13.26 21.47 25.07
CA LEU A 212 12.87 21.93 23.76
C LEU A 212 13.21 23.40 23.60
N ASP A 213 13.77 23.75 22.45
CA ASP A 213 14.03 25.14 22.09
C ASP A 213 12.66 25.85 21.89
N PRO A 214 12.38 26.93 22.66
CA PRO A 214 11.11 27.63 22.57
C PRO A 214 10.87 28.31 21.21
N GLU A 215 11.92 28.55 20.44
CA GLU A 215 11.82 29.12 19.10
C GLU A 215 11.53 28.06 18.02
N LYS A 216 11.64 26.78 18.36
CA LYS A 216 11.41 25.67 17.42
C LYS A 216 10.06 25.02 17.63
N SER A 217 9.45 24.64 16.53
CA SER A 217 8.25 23.80 16.57
C SER A 217 8.59 22.38 17.06
N LEU A 218 7.65 21.72 17.71
CA LEU A 218 7.77 20.31 18.09
C LEU A 218 8.08 19.40 16.91
N LYS A 219 7.68 19.78 15.69
CA LYS A 219 8.04 19.09 14.42
C LYS A 219 9.54 18.98 14.19
N SER A 220 10.33 19.87 14.77
CA SER A 220 11.80 19.80 14.68
C SER A 220 12.40 18.65 15.47
N TYR A 221 11.60 18.03 16.34
CA TYR A 221 12.02 16.94 17.20
C TYR A 221 11.23 15.65 16.94
N VAL A 222 9.95 15.76 16.61
CA VAL A 222 9.07 14.60 16.38
C VAL A 222 8.79 14.43 14.90
N LEU A 223 9.21 13.30 14.34
CA LEU A 223 9.06 12.99 12.92
C LEU A 223 7.73 12.31 12.61
N GLY A 224 7.20 11.54 13.54
CA GLY A 224 5.94 10.86 13.36
C GLY A 224 5.67 9.83 14.45
N ARG A 225 4.44 9.33 14.48
CA ARG A 225 4.00 8.34 15.46
C ARG A 225 4.01 6.94 14.87
N VAL A 226 4.55 5.98 15.60
CA VAL A 226 4.48 4.56 15.23
C VAL A 226 3.05 4.07 15.44
N ARG A 227 2.41 3.59 14.37
CA ARG A 227 1.01 3.14 14.36
C ARG A 227 0.89 1.62 14.30
N TRP A 228 1.89 0.94 13.75
CA TRP A 228 1.87 -0.50 13.59
C TRP A 228 3.29 -1.05 13.45
N VAL A 229 3.47 -2.31 13.83
CA VAL A 229 4.72 -3.04 13.65
C VAL A 229 4.40 -4.41 13.07
N GLY A 230 5.17 -4.83 12.07
CA GLY A 230 5.12 -6.15 11.46
C GLY A 230 6.41 -6.91 11.69
N LYS A 231 6.27 -8.21 11.96
CA LYS A 231 7.37 -9.13 12.19
C LYS A 231 7.42 -10.18 11.09
N GLU A 232 8.60 -10.38 10.52
CA GLU A 232 8.91 -11.50 9.64
C GLU A 232 9.51 -12.63 10.49
N PHE A 233 9.15 -13.87 10.18
CA PHE A 233 9.73 -15.06 10.78
C PHE A 233 10.46 -15.83 9.68
N ASP A 234 11.70 -16.19 9.93
CA ASP A 234 12.51 -17.04 9.05
C ASP A 234 12.06 -18.52 9.15
#